data_ee9efd58bb773f9e503d2c3b4dc6fe9a
#
_entry.id   ee9efd58bb773f9e503d2c3b4dc6fe9a
#
_cell.length_a   1.000
_cell.length_b   1.000
_cell.length_c   1.000
_cell.angle_alpha   90.00
_cell.angle_beta   90.00
_cell.angle_gamma   90.00
#
_symmetry.space_group_name_H-M   'P 1'
#
loop_
_entity.id
_entity.type
_entity.pdbx_description
1 polymer ?
#
loop_
_entity_poly.entity_id
_entity_poly.type
_entity_poly.pdbx_seq_one_letter_code
_entity_poly.pdbx_strand_id
1 'polypeptide(L)'
;AYLAKEGYDVVVYEKNALIGGRARQFETDNGYTFDMGPSWYWMPDVFESFFGDFGYSVADLYKLHLLNPSFDIVFGKDDKMSVPENYDELCALFESIEPGSSIKLDKFMAEAAYKYNVGMGDVIYQPGDSITELLLPELIRGVFRLQVFSSFSKHVRSYFSHPKLIALMEFPVLFLGAMPQDT
;
A
#
# COMPACT_ATOMS: atom_id res chain seq x y z
N ALA A 1 -18.93 -13.62 -3.49
CA ALA A 1 -19.18 -13.69 -2.05
C ALA A 1 -20.46 -12.96 -1.68
N TYR A 2 -20.57 -11.61 -1.83
CA TYR A 2 -21.77 -10.84 -1.41
C TYR A 2 -23.04 -11.31 -2.10
N LEU A 3 -23.04 -11.50 -3.42
CA LEU A 3 -24.22 -12.00 -4.12
C LEU A 3 -24.70 -13.37 -3.59
N ALA A 4 -23.74 -14.27 -3.30
CA ALA A 4 -24.09 -15.56 -2.71
C ALA A 4 -24.64 -15.43 -1.27
N LYS A 5 -24.14 -14.47 -0.49
CA LYS A 5 -24.65 -14.14 0.83
C LYS A 5 -26.11 -13.65 0.77
N GLU A 6 -26.47 -12.92 -0.28
CA GLU A 6 -27.85 -12.46 -0.54
C GLU A 6 -28.74 -13.54 -1.18
N GLY A 7 -28.24 -14.78 -1.33
CA GLY A 7 -29.02 -15.91 -1.81
C GLY A 7 -29.07 -16.09 -3.32
N TYR A 8 -28.25 -15.34 -4.07
CA TYR A 8 -28.14 -15.52 -5.51
C TYR A 8 -27.37 -16.79 -5.85
N ASP A 9 -27.76 -17.49 -6.91
CA ASP A 9 -26.97 -18.57 -7.50
C ASP A 9 -25.81 -17.94 -8.31
N VAL A 10 -24.58 -18.18 -7.88
CA VAL A 10 -23.39 -17.52 -8.44
C VAL A 10 -22.45 -18.55 -9.06
N VAL A 11 -22.14 -18.37 -10.33
CA VAL A 11 -21.18 -19.20 -11.07
C VAL A 11 -19.97 -18.32 -11.47
N VAL A 12 -18.76 -18.77 -11.12
CA VAL A 12 -17.50 -18.10 -11.47
C VAL A 12 -16.79 -18.92 -12.55
N TYR A 13 -16.49 -18.27 -13.69
CA TYR A 13 -15.74 -18.87 -14.79
C TYR A 13 -14.29 -18.38 -14.74
N GLU A 14 -13.33 -19.32 -14.62
CA GLU A 14 -11.90 -19.05 -14.70
C GLU A 14 -11.32 -19.71 -15.95
N LYS A 15 -10.61 -18.94 -16.79
CA LYS A 15 -10.02 -19.45 -18.04
C LYS A 15 -8.71 -20.23 -17.84
N ASN A 16 -8.04 -20.02 -16.71
CA ASN A 16 -6.78 -20.66 -16.36
C ASN A 16 -7.05 -21.93 -15.53
N ALA A 17 -6.08 -22.83 -15.50
CA ALA A 17 -6.18 -24.06 -14.69
C ALA A 17 -6.18 -23.78 -13.17
N LEU A 18 -5.62 -22.67 -12.74
CA LEU A 18 -5.55 -22.27 -11.34
C LEU A 18 -6.36 -21.00 -11.10
N ILE A 19 -7.09 -20.97 -10.01
CA ILE A 19 -7.78 -19.78 -9.50
C ILE A 19 -6.78 -18.80 -8.90
N GLY A 20 -7.23 -17.56 -8.56
CA GLY A 20 -6.44 -16.55 -7.88
C GLY A 20 -5.94 -15.42 -8.78
N GLY A 21 -6.06 -15.57 -10.11
CA GLY A 21 -5.71 -14.52 -11.07
C GLY A 21 -4.27 -14.02 -10.88
N ARG A 22 -4.12 -12.72 -10.55
CA ARG A 22 -2.81 -12.08 -10.33
C ARG A 22 -2.20 -12.34 -8.94
N ALA A 23 -2.96 -12.94 -8.04
CA ALA A 23 -2.50 -13.34 -6.69
C ALA A 23 -2.31 -14.86 -6.56
N ARG A 24 -2.21 -15.58 -7.70
CA ARG A 24 -1.98 -17.02 -7.68
C ARG A 24 -0.53 -17.36 -7.37
N GLN A 25 -0.33 -18.60 -6.96
CA GLN A 25 0.99 -19.19 -6.73
C GLN A 25 1.29 -20.27 -7.77
N PHE A 26 2.56 -20.63 -7.93
CA PHE A 26 3.00 -21.83 -8.60
C PHE A 26 4.02 -22.57 -7.75
N GLU A 27 4.04 -23.89 -7.89
CA GLU A 27 5.01 -24.76 -7.24
C GLU A 27 5.92 -25.38 -8.31
N THR A 28 7.21 -25.43 -8.00
CA THR A 28 8.20 -26.10 -8.85
C THR A 28 8.26 -27.58 -8.54
N ASP A 29 8.80 -28.40 -9.46
CA ASP A 29 8.99 -29.85 -9.26
C ASP A 29 9.82 -30.18 -8.01
N ASN A 30 10.63 -29.24 -7.52
CA ASN A 30 11.46 -29.39 -6.32
C ASN A 30 10.74 -28.94 -5.03
N GLY A 31 9.44 -28.60 -5.10
CA GLY A 31 8.62 -28.21 -3.95
C GLY A 31 8.79 -26.76 -3.48
N TYR A 32 9.39 -25.88 -4.28
CA TYR A 32 9.42 -24.44 -4.00
C TYR A 32 8.14 -23.78 -4.46
N THR A 33 7.54 -22.98 -3.60
CA THR A 33 6.33 -22.19 -3.90
C THR A 33 6.71 -20.72 -4.14
N PHE A 34 6.18 -20.15 -5.22
CA PHE A 34 6.40 -18.74 -5.58
C PHE A 34 5.06 -18.04 -5.82
N ASP A 35 4.95 -16.82 -5.29
CA ASP A 35 3.86 -15.93 -5.62
C ASP A 35 4.03 -15.40 -7.05
N MET A 36 2.97 -15.45 -7.85
CA MET A 36 2.96 -14.93 -9.22
C MET A 36 2.47 -13.47 -9.29
N GLY A 37 2.61 -12.74 -8.22
CA GLY A 37 2.13 -11.37 -8.08
C GLY A 37 2.71 -10.72 -6.85
N PRO A 38 1.92 -9.89 -6.13
CA PRO A 38 2.38 -9.22 -4.92
C PRO A 38 2.77 -10.24 -3.86
N SER A 39 3.98 -10.11 -3.32
CA SER A 39 4.47 -10.92 -2.19
C SER A 39 4.24 -10.25 -0.84
N TRP A 40 3.75 -9.00 -0.84
CA TRP A 40 3.43 -8.25 0.37
C TRP A 40 1.93 -8.17 0.60
N TYR A 41 1.55 -8.31 1.86
CA TYR A 41 0.18 -8.19 2.31
C TYR A 41 -0.15 -6.72 2.60
N TRP A 42 -0.82 -6.07 1.66
CA TRP A 42 -1.20 -4.66 1.74
C TRP A 42 -2.62 -4.50 2.27
N MET A 43 -2.86 -3.40 2.97
CA MET A 43 -4.19 -2.99 3.43
C MET A 43 -4.90 -4.10 4.25
N PRO A 44 -4.31 -4.56 5.36
CA PRO A 44 -4.86 -5.65 6.16
C PRO A 44 -6.28 -5.34 6.68
N ASP A 45 -6.58 -4.08 6.96
CA ASP A 45 -7.89 -3.59 7.38
C ASP A 45 -9.00 -3.88 6.37
N VAL A 46 -8.70 -3.80 5.07
CA VAL A 46 -9.66 -4.13 4.00
C VAL A 46 -9.99 -5.63 4.00
N PHE A 47 -8.99 -6.48 4.21
CA PHE A 47 -9.22 -7.93 4.32
C PHE A 47 -9.99 -8.28 5.59
N GLU A 48 -9.66 -7.66 6.74
CA GLU A 48 -10.40 -7.87 7.98
C GLU A 48 -11.86 -7.43 7.82
N SER A 49 -12.12 -6.29 7.20
CA SER A 49 -13.48 -5.83 6.92
C SER A 49 -14.22 -6.82 6.01
N PHE A 50 -13.60 -7.24 4.91
CA PHE A 50 -14.21 -8.17 3.97
C PHE A 50 -14.57 -9.51 4.63
N PHE A 51 -13.63 -10.13 5.36
CA PHE A 51 -13.90 -11.40 6.02
C PHE A 51 -14.88 -11.24 7.19
N GLY A 52 -14.83 -10.11 7.91
CA GLY A 52 -15.76 -9.75 8.96
C GLY A 52 -17.20 -9.72 8.49
N ASP A 53 -17.47 -9.25 7.27
CA ASP A 53 -18.81 -9.28 6.65
C ASP A 53 -19.37 -10.70 6.49
N PHE A 54 -18.50 -11.72 6.48
CA PHE A 54 -18.88 -13.14 6.40
C PHE A 54 -18.71 -13.89 7.73
N GLY A 55 -18.41 -13.18 8.82
CA GLY A 55 -18.29 -13.75 10.15
C GLY A 55 -16.94 -14.44 10.44
N TYR A 56 -15.90 -14.10 9.70
CA TYR A 56 -14.53 -14.60 9.87
C TYR A 56 -13.59 -13.45 10.20
N SER A 57 -12.52 -13.75 10.96
CA SER A 57 -11.33 -12.90 11.05
C SER A 57 -10.24 -13.41 10.07
N VAL A 58 -9.28 -12.57 9.72
CA VAL A 58 -8.12 -13.02 8.92
C VAL A 58 -7.39 -14.16 9.64
N ALA A 59 -7.26 -14.08 10.98
CA ALA A 59 -6.58 -15.10 11.79
C ALA A 59 -7.25 -16.48 11.76
N ASP A 60 -8.55 -16.56 11.46
CA ASP A 60 -9.27 -17.83 11.28
C ASP A 60 -8.91 -18.53 9.97
N LEU A 61 -8.41 -17.79 8.99
CA LEU A 61 -8.21 -18.27 7.62
C LEU A 61 -6.74 -18.53 7.31
N TYR A 62 -5.84 -17.65 7.76
CA TYR A 62 -4.40 -17.79 7.55
C TYR A 62 -3.59 -16.99 8.57
N LYS A 63 -2.31 -17.34 8.68
CA LYS A 63 -1.39 -16.70 9.61
C LYS A 63 -0.49 -15.71 8.89
N LEU A 64 -0.53 -14.45 9.33
CA LEU A 64 0.40 -13.43 8.89
C LEU A 64 1.67 -13.43 9.75
N HIS A 65 2.81 -13.20 9.11
CA HIS A 65 4.09 -13.03 9.77
C HIS A 65 4.63 -11.63 9.44
N LEU A 66 4.84 -10.84 10.47
CA LEU A 66 5.53 -9.56 10.34
C LEU A 66 7.02 -9.83 10.14
N LEU A 67 7.58 -9.23 9.10
CA LEU A 67 8.99 -9.41 8.75
C LEU A 67 9.85 -8.32 9.39
N ASN A 68 10.98 -8.73 10.00
CA ASN A 68 12.00 -7.79 10.46
C ASN A 68 13.40 -8.29 10.03
N PRO A 69 14.15 -7.56 9.19
CA PRO A 69 13.71 -6.30 8.56
C PRO A 69 12.52 -6.52 7.62
N SER A 70 11.72 -5.47 7.42
CA SER A 70 10.59 -5.51 6.49
C SER A 70 11.04 -5.85 5.08
N PHE A 71 12.12 -5.22 4.63
CA PHE A 71 12.81 -5.49 3.36
C PHE A 71 14.18 -4.81 3.32
N ASP A 72 14.98 -5.21 2.33
CA ASP A 72 16.27 -4.62 2.03
C ASP A 72 16.22 -3.86 0.71
N ILE A 73 16.81 -2.66 0.65
CA ILE A 73 17.07 -1.94 -0.59
C ILE A 73 18.57 -2.06 -0.90
N VAL A 74 18.87 -2.59 -2.07
CA VAL A 74 20.25 -2.78 -2.56
C VAL A 74 20.58 -1.68 -3.56
N PHE A 75 21.49 -0.79 -3.19
CA PHE A 75 21.97 0.30 -4.06
C PHE A 75 23.22 -0.08 -4.86
N GLY A 76 23.89 -1.15 -4.45
CA GLY A 76 25.10 -1.66 -5.10
C GLY A 76 25.60 -2.93 -4.42
N LYS A 77 26.73 -3.47 -4.89
CA LYS A 77 27.26 -4.74 -4.41
C LYS A 77 27.48 -4.78 -2.89
N ASP A 78 28.00 -3.68 -2.32
CA ASP A 78 28.33 -3.55 -0.91
C ASP A 78 27.51 -2.42 -0.23
N ASP A 79 26.43 -1.97 -0.86
CA ASP A 79 25.59 -0.88 -0.38
C ASP A 79 24.13 -1.34 -0.28
N LYS A 80 23.74 -1.69 0.93
CA LYS A 80 22.42 -2.19 1.29
C LYS A 80 21.85 -1.38 2.46
N MET A 81 20.57 -1.12 2.42
CA MET A 81 19.82 -0.51 3.50
C MET A 81 18.71 -1.47 3.92
N SER A 82 18.77 -1.95 5.15
CA SER A 82 17.72 -2.76 5.77
C SER A 82 16.67 -1.83 6.39
N VAL A 83 15.42 -2.01 6.02
CA VAL A 83 14.31 -1.20 6.51
C VAL A 83 13.66 -1.94 7.68
N PRO A 84 13.73 -1.40 8.92
CA PRO A 84 13.17 -2.04 10.08
C PRO A 84 11.62 -2.00 10.05
N GLU A 85 11.01 -2.93 10.75
CA GLU A 85 9.56 -2.97 10.96
C GLU A 85 9.12 -1.93 12.00
N ASN A 86 9.92 -1.76 13.05
CA ASN A 86 9.61 -0.85 14.13
C ASN A 86 9.75 0.61 13.70
N TYR A 87 8.74 1.44 14.01
CA TYR A 87 8.71 2.84 13.59
C TYR A 87 9.78 3.71 14.25
N ASP A 88 10.10 3.47 15.52
CA ASP A 88 11.15 4.22 16.22
C ASP A 88 12.53 3.92 15.64
N GLU A 89 12.78 2.65 15.26
CA GLU A 89 14.00 2.24 14.56
C GLU A 89 14.05 2.84 13.14
N LEU A 90 12.92 2.95 12.45
CA LEU A 90 12.82 3.62 11.16
C LEU A 90 13.16 5.11 11.29
N CYS A 91 12.63 5.79 12.31
CA CYS A 91 12.97 7.18 12.62
C CYS A 91 14.48 7.33 12.88
N ALA A 92 15.07 6.42 13.65
CA ALA A 92 16.50 6.41 13.93
C ALA A 92 17.34 6.18 12.65
N LEU A 93 16.90 5.28 11.76
CA LEU A 93 17.52 5.05 10.46
C LEU A 93 17.50 6.34 9.61
N PHE A 94 16.37 7.01 9.52
CA PHE A 94 16.24 8.28 8.80
C PHE A 94 17.17 9.34 9.35
N GLU A 95 17.16 9.53 10.66
CA GLU A 95 18.02 10.51 11.36
C GLU A 95 19.51 10.25 11.14
N SER A 96 19.91 8.97 11.06
CA SER A 96 21.29 8.57 10.81
C SER A 96 21.77 8.91 9.39
N ILE A 97 20.86 8.95 8.41
CA ILE A 97 21.16 9.21 7.00
C ILE A 97 21.08 10.71 6.70
N GLU A 98 20.07 11.39 7.22
CA GLU A 98 19.84 12.84 7.04
C GLU A 98 19.40 13.44 8.37
N PRO A 99 20.28 14.21 9.06
CA PRO A 99 19.92 14.83 10.34
C PRO A 99 18.66 15.69 10.25
N GLY A 100 17.74 15.50 11.20
CA GLY A 100 16.44 16.17 11.26
C GLY A 100 15.37 15.51 10.37
N SER A 101 15.67 14.39 9.73
CA SER A 101 14.69 13.70 8.86
C SER A 101 13.67 12.89 9.64
N SER A 102 13.94 12.50 10.88
CA SER A 102 12.94 11.83 11.75
C SER A 102 11.69 12.67 11.94
N ILE A 103 11.84 13.96 12.28
CA ILE A 103 10.72 14.90 12.43
C ILE A 103 9.98 15.11 11.09
N LYS A 104 10.71 15.10 9.98
CA LYS A 104 10.11 15.22 8.65
C LYS A 104 9.31 13.97 8.30
N LEU A 105 9.80 12.77 8.69
CA LEU A 105 9.10 11.51 8.53
C LEU A 105 7.78 11.49 9.30
N ASP A 106 7.77 11.94 10.56
CA ASP A 106 6.54 12.05 11.36
C ASP A 106 5.48 12.90 10.64
N LYS A 107 5.88 14.05 10.11
CA LYS A 107 4.96 14.94 9.37
C LYS A 107 4.46 14.29 8.08
N PHE A 108 5.35 13.63 7.33
CA PHE A 108 5.00 12.93 6.11
C PHE A 108 4.01 11.79 6.38
N MET A 109 4.25 10.98 7.42
CA MET A 109 3.39 9.86 7.80
C MET A 109 2.04 10.33 8.33
N ALA A 110 1.98 11.41 9.10
CA ALA A 110 0.72 12.01 9.55
C ALA A 110 -0.12 12.52 8.37
N GLU A 111 0.52 13.11 7.36
CA GLU A 111 -0.15 13.55 6.14
C GLU A 111 -0.62 12.37 5.30
N ALA A 112 0.19 11.31 5.16
CA ALA A 112 -0.16 10.08 4.47
C ALA A 112 -1.35 9.38 5.14
N ALA A 113 -1.36 9.28 6.47
CA ALA A 113 -2.48 8.73 7.24
C ALA A 113 -3.78 9.52 7.02
N TYR A 114 -3.70 10.85 7.00
CA TYR A 114 -4.86 11.69 6.68
C TYR A 114 -5.39 11.40 5.26
N LYS A 115 -4.49 11.33 4.26
CA LYS A 115 -4.84 11.03 2.86
C LYS A 115 -5.48 9.65 2.74
N TYR A 116 -4.93 8.65 3.43
CA TYR A 116 -5.48 7.30 3.47
C TYR A 116 -6.90 7.27 4.05
N ASN A 117 -7.09 7.89 5.20
CA ASN A 117 -8.40 7.91 5.87
C ASN A 117 -9.47 8.60 5.03
N VAL A 118 -9.16 9.72 4.38
CA VAL A 118 -10.09 10.39 3.46
C VAL A 118 -10.36 9.52 2.23
N GLY A 119 -9.32 8.95 1.62
CA GLY A 119 -9.46 8.12 0.44
C GLY A 119 -10.29 6.86 0.70
N MET A 120 -9.96 6.14 1.77
CA MET A 120 -10.60 4.87 2.11
C MET A 120 -11.96 5.04 2.81
N GLY A 121 -12.16 6.13 3.55
CA GLY A 121 -13.44 6.37 4.25
C GLY A 121 -14.50 6.97 3.33
N ASP A 122 -14.17 8.05 2.66
CA ASP A 122 -15.19 8.89 2.02
C ASP A 122 -15.26 8.73 0.50
N VAL A 123 -14.11 8.41 -0.15
CA VAL A 123 -14.01 8.47 -1.62
C VAL A 123 -14.23 7.10 -2.27
N ILE A 124 -13.60 6.05 -1.76
CA ILE A 124 -13.55 4.74 -2.43
C ILE A 124 -14.92 4.05 -2.52
N TYR A 125 -15.83 4.36 -1.60
CA TYR A 125 -17.19 3.78 -1.56
C TYR A 125 -18.24 4.62 -2.30
N GLN A 126 -17.85 5.76 -2.88
CA GLN A 126 -18.76 6.55 -3.72
C GLN A 126 -18.96 5.85 -5.07
N PRO A 127 -20.21 5.78 -5.57
CA PRO A 127 -20.51 5.07 -6.83
C PRO A 127 -19.78 5.64 -8.04
N GLY A 128 -19.42 6.93 -8.03
CA GLY A 128 -18.77 7.61 -9.15
C GLY A 128 -19.71 7.88 -10.32
N ASP A 129 -21.01 7.86 -10.09
CA ASP A 129 -22.04 8.01 -11.13
C ASP A 129 -22.23 9.46 -11.57
N SER A 130 -21.76 10.43 -10.79
CA SER A 130 -21.99 11.85 -11.07
C SER A 130 -20.80 12.73 -10.69
N ILE A 131 -20.47 13.68 -11.57
CA ILE A 131 -19.48 14.75 -11.30
C ILE A 131 -19.87 15.58 -10.07
N THR A 132 -21.16 15.64 -9.72
CA THR A 132 -21.63 16.36 -8.53
C THR A 132 -21.15 15.73 -7.20
N GLU A 133 -20.79 14.46 -7.20
CA GLU A 133 -20.18 13.78 -6.05
C GLU A 133 -18.81 14.37 -5.73
N LEU A 134 -18.08 14.85 -6.74
CA LEU A 134 -16.79 15.53 -6.56
C LEU A 134 -16.94 16.95 -6.01
N LEU A 135 -18.14 17.50 -6.00
CA LEU A 135 -18.44 18.85 -5.50
C LEU A 135 -18.81 18.89 -4.01
N LEU A 136 -18.74 17.76 -3.32
CA LEU A 136 -18.93 17.71 -1.86
C LEU A 136 -17.87 18.59 -1.19
N PRO A 137 -18.25 19.48 -0.25
CA PRO A 137 -17.32 20.41 0.40
C PRO A 137 -16.13 19.73 1.06
N GLU A 138 -16.33 18.50 1.56
CA GLU A 138 -15.28 17.67 2.17
C GLU A 138 -14.28 17.19 1.12
N LEU A 139 -14.75 16.79 -0.07
CA LEU A 139 -13.89 16.39 -1.19
C LEU A 139 -13.14 17.58 -1.78
N ILE A 140 -13.77 18.74 -1.92
CA ILE A 140 -13.11 19.95 -2.40
C ILE A 140 -11.98 20.36 -1.43
N ARG A 141 -12.24 20.34 -0.12
CA ARG A 141 -11.19 20.59 0.90
C ARG A 141 -10.11 19.51 0.82
N GLY A 142 -10.50 18.25 0.59
CA GLY A 142 -9.60 17.13 0.38
C GLY A 142 -8.68 17.36 -0.82
N VAL A 143 -9.22 17.67 -2.00
CA VAL A 143 -8.46 17.89 -3.24
C VAL A 143 -7.35 18.93 -3.07
N PHE A 144 -7.64 20.08 -2.46
CA PHE A 144 -6.62 21.09 -2.17
C PHE A 144 -5.58 20.63 -1.15
N ARG A 145 -5.98 19.85 -0.15
CA ARG A 145 -5.10 19.35 0.90
C ARG A 145 -4.33 18.10 0.50
N LEU A 146 -4.88 17.30 -0.44
CA LEU A 146 -4.27 16.08 -0.97
C LEU A 146 -3.15 16.34 -1.99
N GLN A 147 -2.94 17.60 -2.40
CA GLN A 147 -1.92 17.99 -3.39
C GLN A 147 -2.01 17.20 -4.71
N VAL A 148 -3.22 16.89 -5.17
CA VAL A 148 -3.52 16.05 -6.35
C VAL A 148 -2.84 16.56 -7.63
N PHE A 149 -2.44 17.83 -7.66
CA PHE A 149 -1.74 18.46 -8.81
C PHE A 149 -0.22 18.46 -8.69
N SER A 150 0.35 17.80 -7.68
CA SER A 150 1.80 17.71 -7.49
C SER A 150 2.25 16.26 -7.66
N SER A 151 3.33 16.04 -8.41
CA SER A 151 3.86 14.69 -8.51
C SER A 151 4.35 14.17 -7.15
N PHE A 152 4.24 12.87 -6.93
CA PHE A 152 4.69 12.22 -5.70
C PHE A 152 6.18 12.46 -5.44
N SER A 153 7.00 12.40 -6.50
CA SER A 153 8.43 12.71 -6.41
C SER A 153 8.69 14.13 -5.89
N LYS A 154 7.96 15.14 -6.40
CA LYS A 154 8.09 16.51 -5.91
C LYS A 154 7.69 16.63 -4.44
N HIS A 155 6.64 15.91 -4.03
CA HIS A 155 6.19 15.88 -2.66
C HIS A 155 7.26 15.26 -1.73
N VAL A 156 7.80 14.08 -2.06
CA VAL A 156 8.87 13.43 -1.30
C VAL A 156 10.10 14.33 -1.16
N ARG A 157 10.53 14.97 -2.26
CA ARG A 157 11.70 15.87 -2.30
C ARG A 157 11.49 17.19 -1.55
N SER A 158 10.26 17.52 -1.19
CA SER A 158 10.00 18.65 -0.28
C SER A 158 10.31 18.33 1.19
N TYR A 159 10.36 17.05 1.55
CA TYR A 159 10.70 16.56 2.89
C TYR A 159 12.15 16.11 3.00
N PHE A 160 12.63 15.35 2.01
CA PHE A 160 13.92 14.67 2.07
C PHE A 160 14.84 15.13 0.94
N SER A 161 16.14 15.19 1.26
CA SER A 161 17.20 15.61 0.32
C SER A 161 18.15 14.48 -0.01
N HIS A 162 18.33 13.52 0.91
CA HIS A 162 19.27 12.43 0.71
C HIS A 162 18.74 11.39 -0.29
N PRO A 163 19.51 10.99 -1.33
CA PRO A 163 19.04 10.10 -2.40
C PRO A 163 18.48 8.76 -1.92
N LYS A 164 19.04 8.18 -0.87
CA LYS A 164 18.56 6.90 -0.33
C LYS A 164 17.20 7.03 0.33
N LEU A 165 16.94 8.11 1.05
CA LEU A 165 15.63 8.37 1.65
C LEU A 165 14.58 8.66 0.58
N ILE A 166 14.96 9.42 -0.45
CA ILE A 166 14.08 9.67 -1.60
C ILE A 166 13.73 8.34 -2.28
N ALA A 167 14.72 7.50 -2.57
CA ALA A 167 14.49 6.20 -3.20
C ALA A 167 13.58 5.29 -2.34
N LEU A 168 13.78 5.25 -1.02
CA LEU A 168 12.93 4.51 -0.10
C LEU A 168 11.48 4.99 -0.13
N MET A 169 11.28 6.31 -0.13
CA MET A 169 9.94 6.90 -0.09
C MET A 169 9.22 6.84 -1.45
N GLU A 170 9.96 6.88 -2.56
CA GLU A 170 9.40 6.78 -3.91
C GLU A 170 9.14 5.31 -4.34
N PHE A 171 9.79 4.34 -3.71
CA PHE A 171 9.70 2.92 -4.04
C PHE A 171 8.28 2.36 -4.15
N PRO A 172 7.31 2.70 -3.26
CA PRO A 172 5.95 2.15 -3.34
C PRO A 172 5.22 2.45 -4.65
N VAL A 173 5.58 3.51 -5.36
CA VAL A 173 4.95 3.89 -6.64
C VAL A 173 5.20 2.84 -7.73
N LEU A 174 6.29 2.05 -7.64
CA LEU A 174 6.58 0.96 -8.56
C LEU A 174 5.47 -0.08 -8.64
N PHE A 175 4.76 -0.33 -7.52
CA PHE A 175 3.64 -1.28 -7.48
C PHE A 175 2.43 -0.81 -8.27
N LEU A 176 2.29 0.49 -8.46
CA LEU A 176 1.26 1.07 -9.31
C LEU A 176 1.61 0.98 -10.81
N GLY A 177 2.83 0.55 -11.13
CA GLY A 177 3.34 0.53 -12.50
C GLY A 177 3.54 1.95 -13.07
N ALA A 178 3.77 2.93 -12.21
CA ALA A 178 3.94 4.33 -12.55
C ALA A 178 5.33 4.84 -12.14
N MET A 179 5.74 5.97 -12.70
CA MET A 179 6.94 6.67 -12.28
C MET A 179 6.59 7.74 -11.24
N PRO A 180 7.39 7.92 -10.17
CA PRO A 180 7.10 8.90 -9.11
C PRO A 180 7.02 10.35 -9.61
N GLN A 181 7.60 10.65 -10.77
CA GLN A 181 7.56 11.95 -11.41
C GLN A 181 6.23 12.23 -12.11
N ASP A 182 5.54 11.18 -12.54
CA ASP A 182 4.32 11.24 -13.35
C ASP A 182 3.04 10.97 -12.53
N THR A 183 3.23 10.73 -11.24
CA THR A 183 2.14 10.34 -10.31
C THR A 183 1.81 11.46 -9.37
#